data_1a3fcda5fd566cd1fa753118afb49f6f
#
_entry.id   1a3fcda5fd566cd1fa753118afb49f6f
#
_cell.length_a   1.000
_cell.length_b   1.000
_cell.length_c   1.000
_cell.angle_alpha   90.00
_cell.angle_beta   90.00
_cell.angle_gamma   90.00
#
_symmetry.space_group_name_H-M   'P 1'
#
loop_
_entity.id
_entity.type
_entity.pdbx_description
1 polymer ?
#
loop_
_entity_poly.entity_id
_entity_poly.type
_entity_poly.pdbx_seq_one_letter_code
_entity_poly.pdbx_strand_id
1 'polypeptide(L)'
;KMKKINWGIIGLGNIANKFADGFSIIDNAAIKGIASLNEYNLQTFQKKFQINDEFCFNNYDNLISSPSIDIVYVALPNSFHASYINKSIKQKKSVLVEKPAFTNLQDFKSLEDLLKKKNVFFTEAFMYRYLPYLQKIKEIILSNNLGKVIDMESTFNIKVYKQRNFLGIKVRKPNYDHRLFNKSLGGGAILDVGCYPLSLSTFINSLTYNVKLGDINLENVVSEYCESGVDIFSKATLNFANKFKSKITCSFKDNLNQQSIINFENGSLIIDQSWVPGQDMVINLKKGNEISKINFTNKANIYSYQIQNISDQLLNGVITPQFPSMTKEEIEINTKILDDWINFK
;
A
#
# COMPACT_ATOMS: atom_id res chain seq x y z
N LYS A 1 27.14 9.25 -17.60
CA LYS A 1 26.15 9.37 -16.48
C LYS A 1 25.36 8.08 -16.45
N MET A 2 25.20 7.47 -15.27
CA MET A 2 24.30 6.35 -15.10
C MET A 2 22.88 6.77 -15.49
N LYS A 3 22.15 5.91 -16.21
CA LYS A 3 20.76 6.16 -16.59
C LYS A 3 19.91 6.16 -15.32
N LYS A 4 19.07 7.17 -15.15
CA LYS A 4 18.13 7.29 -14.03
C LYS A 4 16.71 7.21 -14.54
N ILE A 5 15.83 6.69 -13.71
CA ILE A 5 14.38 6.73 -13.96
C ILE A 5 13.85 8.10 -13.53
N ASN A 6 13.12 8.75 -14.41
CA ASN A 6 12.49 10.05 -14.21
C ASN A 6 11.07 9.88 -13.67
N TRP A 7 10.88 10.17 -12.40
CA TRP A 7 9.60 10.09 -11.72
C TRP A 7 8.82 11.40 -11.87
N GLY A 8 7.54 11.27 -12.20
CA GLY A 8 6.55 12.33 -12.08
C GLY A 8 5.62 12.06 -10.89
N ILE A 9 5.31 13.08 -10.10
CA ILE A 9 4.44 12.96 -8.92
C ILE A 9 3.19 13.80 -9.14
N ILE A 10 2.01 13.21 -9.09
CA ILE A 10 0.72 13.90 -9.13
C ILE A 10 -0.01 13.80 -7.79
N GLY A 11 -0.46 14.96 -7.27
CA GLY A 11 -1.03 15.08 -5.93
C GLY A 11 0.06 15.29 -4.87
N LEU A 12 0.29 16.56 -4.49
CA LEU A 12 1.40 16.96 -3.62
C LEU A 12 0.96 17.10 -2.15
N GLY A 13 0.29 16.06 -1.62
CA GLY A 13 -0.13 15.96 -0.24
C GLY A 13 0.97 15.41 0.70
N ASN A 14 0.57 15.08 1.95
CA ASN A 14 1.50 14.57 2.96
C ASN A 14 2.22 13.30 2.54
N ILE A 15 1.53 12.35 1.87
CA ILE A 15 2.15 11.10 1.45
C ILE A 15 3.17 11.33 0.34
N ALA A 16 2.87 12.20 -0.61
CA ALA A 16 3.81 12.58 -1.68
C ALA A 16 5.09 13.22 -1.12
N ASN A 17 4.97 14.06 -0.07
CA ASN A 17 6.13 14.63 0.60
C ASN A 17 7.02 13.55 1.25
N LYS A 18 6.43 12.60 1.98
CA LYS A 18 7.16 11.48 2.60
C LYS A 18 7.83 10.59 1.56
N PHE A 19 7.12 10.31 0.46
CA PHE A 19 7.65 9.56 -0.67
C PHE A 19 8.84 10.28 -1.32
N ALA A 20 8.68 11.57 -1.60
CA ALA A 20 9.72 12.38 -2.21
C ALA A 20 11.00 12.51 -1.35
N ASP A 21 10.86 12.58 -0.02
CA ASP A 21 12.01 12.54 0.90
C ASP A 21 12.84 11.25 0.72
N GLY A 22 12.24 10.17 0.21
CA GLY A 22 12.90 8.90 -0.09
C GLY A 22 13.91 8.96 -1.23
N PHE A 23 13.89 9.97 -2.09
CA PHE A 23 14.84 10.12 -3.21
C PHE A 23 16.23 10.60 -2.77
N SER A 24 16.37 11.14 -1.56
CA SER A 24 17.59 11.80 -1.09
C SER A 24 18.85 10.93 -1.13
N ILE A 25 18.69 9.61 -1.07
CA ILE A 25 19.78 8.63 -1.04
C ILE A 25 19.76 7.66 -2.23
N ILE A 26 18.97 7.96 -3.26
CA ILE A 26 18.76 7.07 -4.41
C ILE A 26 19.54 7.60 -5.62
N ASP A 27 20.37 6.73 -6.20
CA ASP A 27 21.21 7.08 -7.34
C ASP A 27 20.58 6.72 -8.69
N ASN A 28 19.67 5.75 -8.73
CA ASN A 28 19.03 5.22 -9.94
C ASN A 28 17.70 5.89 -10.32
N ALA A 29 17.25 6.90 -9.56
CA ALA A 29 16.00 7.62 -9.76
C ALA A 29 16.13 9.12 -9.49
N ALA A 30 15.23 9.92 -10.06
CA ALA A 30 15.09 11.33 -9.76
C ALA A 30 13.64 11.79 -9.87
N ILE A 31 13.23 12.75 -9.04
CA ILE A 31 11.97 13.47 -9.23
C ILE A 31 12.19 14.43 -10.39
N LYS A 32 11.62 14.13 -11.56
CA LYS A 32 11.77 14.95 -12.76
C LYS A 32 10.67 15.99 -12.86
N GLY A 33 9.43 15.62 -12.51
CA GLY A 33 8.29 16.52 -12.62
C GLY A 33 7.29 16.35 -11.49
N ILE A 34 6.55 17.42 -11.22
CA ILE A 34 5.53 17.49 -10.17
C ILE A 34 4.28 18.17 -10.68
N ALA A 35 3.10 17.74 -10.19
CA ALA A 35 1.85 18.41 -10.52
C ALA A 35 0.88 18.50 -9.34
N SER A 36 0.26 19.67 -9.19
CA SER A 36 -0.80 19.92 -8.20
C SER A 36 -1.81 20.92 -8.74
N LEU A 37 -3.09 20.72 -8.40
CA LEU A 37 -4.15 21.71 -8.64
C LEU A 37 -4.14 22.83 -7.60
N ASN A 38 -3.36 22.66 -6.51
CA ASN A 38 -3.18 23.66 -5.47
C ASN A 38 -1.81 24.33 -5.67
N GLU A 39 -1.84 25.62 -6.00
CA GLU A 39 -0.65 26.43 -6.29
C GLU A 39 0.32 26.49 -5.10
N TYR A 40 -0.20 26.65 -3.89
CA TYR A 40 0.63 26.69 -2.68
C TYR A 40 1.40 25.37 -2.47
N ASN A 41 0.73 24.23 -2.66
CA ASN A 41 1.38 22.92 -2.56
C ASN A 41 2.43 22.75 -3.66
N LEU A 42 2.15 23.22 -4.89
CA LEU A 42 3.08 23.15 -6.02
C LEU A 42 4.36 23.90 -5.72
N GLN A 43 4.26 25.17 -5.33
CA GLN A 43 5.39 26.04 -5.03
C GLN A 43 6.20 25.54 -3.82
N THR A 44 5.51 25.09 -2.76
CA THR A 44 6.16 24.57 -1.55
C THR A 44 6.97 23.31 -1.86
N PHE A 45 6.38 22.38 -2.62
CA PHE A 45 7.03 21.14 -3.02
C PHE A 45 8.21 21.40 -3.97
N GLN A 46 8.02 22.26 -4.98
CA GLN A 46 9.03 22.70 -5.91
C GLN A 46 10.28 23.23 -5.20
N LYS A 47 10.06 24.18 -4.27
CA LYS A 47 11.13 24.78 -3.47
C LYS A 47 11.88 23.76 -2.62
N LYS A 48 11.12 22.86 -1.95
CA LYS A 48 11.69 21.84 -1.06
C LYS A 48 12.58 20.87 -1.83
N PHE A 49 12.13 20.41 -3.00
CA PHE A 49 12.83 19.38 -3.77
C PHE A 49 13.61 19.90 -4.97
N GLN A 50 13.69 21.25 -5.12
CA GLN A 50 14.47 21.95 -6.16
C GLN A 50 14.13 21.49 -7.59
N ILE A 51 12.81 21.39 -7.88
CA ILE A 51 12.35 21.00 -9.21
C ILE A 51 12.37 22.19 -10.16
N ASN A 52 12.88 22.00 -11.38
CA ASN A 52 12.92 23.04 -12.40
C ASN A 52 11.51 23.50 -12.80
N ASP A 53 11.32 24.79 -13.00
CA ASP A 53 10.02 25.42 -13.33
C ASP A 53 9.32 24.75 -14.51
N GLU A 54 10.03 24.39 -15.56
CA GLU A 54 9.53 23.72 -16.76
C GLU A 54 8.87 22.35 -16.50
N PHE A 55 9.12 21.73 -15.33
CA PHE A 55 8.55 20.46 -14.90
C PHE A 55 7.58 20.59 -13.72
N CYS A 56 7.15 21.80 -13.42
CA CYS A 56 6.12 22.12 -12.43
C CYS A 56 4.79 22.42 -13.13
N PHE A 57 3.81 21.54 -12.96
CA PHE A 57 2.56 21.60 -13.69
C PHE A 57 1.39 21.91 -12.74
N ASN A 58 0.53 22.85 -13.12
CA ASN A 58 -0.76 23.12 -12.45
C ASN A 58 -1.89 22.19 -12.93
N ASN A 59 -1.57 21.22 -13.77
CA ASN A 59 -2.49 20.24 -14.34
C ASN A 59 -1.81 18.87 -14.43
N TYR A 60 -2.51 17.83 -13.97
CA TYR A 60 -1.96 16.46 -13.93
C TYR A 60 -1.75 15.89 -15.34
N ASP A 61 -2.63 16.22 -16.31
CA ASP A 61 -2.53 15.68 -17.66
C ASP A 61 -1.29 16.19 -18.40
N ASN A 62 -0.84 17.42 -18.12
CA ASN A 62 0.40 17.96 -18.67
C ASN A 62 1.63 17.19 -18.19
N LEU A 63 1.69 16.85 -16.90
CA LEU A 63 2.77 16.01 -16.39
C LEU A 63 2.74 14.62 -17.04
N ILE A 64 1.57 13.99 -17.10
CA ILE A 64 1.39 12.65 -17.66
C ILE A 64 1.79 12.62 -19.15
N SER A 65 1.53 13.68 -19.90
CA SER A 65 1.88 13.79 -21.32
C SER A 65 3.35 14.13 -21.55
N SER A 66 4.09 14.56 -20.54
CA SER A 66 5.49 14.96 -20.68
C SER A 66 6.37 13.79 -21.11
N PRO A 67 7.14 13.93 -22.22
CA PRO A 67 8.07 12.88 -22.68
C PRO A 67 9.23 12.63 -21.72
N SER A 68 9.50 13.58 -20.82
CA SER A 68 10.61 13.50 -19.85
C SER A 68 10.28 12.64 -18.63
N ILE A 69 9.07 12.10 -18.52
CA ILE A 69 8.61 11.27 -17.39
C ILE A 69 8.55 9.81 -17.83
N ASP A 70 9.19 8.93 -17.07
CA ASP A 70 9.18 7.47 -17.30
C ASP A 70 8.06 6.77 -16.50
N ILE A 71 7.84 7.20 -15.26
CA ILE A 71 6.86 6.64 -14.33
C ILE A 71 6.10 7.75 -13.61
N VAL A 72 4.80 7.55 -13.42
CA VAL A 72 3.93 8.46 -12.66
C VAL A 72 3.58 7.84 -11.31
N TYR A 73 3.89 8.56 -10.23
CA TYR A 73 3.36 8.25 -8.90
C TYR A 73 2.05 8.98 -8.68
N VAL A 74 0.96 8.22 -8.54
CA VAL A 74 -0.41 8.73 -8.35
C VAL A 74 -0.69 8.80 -6.84
N ALA A 75 -0.54 9.99 -6.25
CA ALA A 75 -0.73 10.25 -4.81
C ALA A 75 -1.98 11.09 -4.54
N LEU A 76 -3.09 10.68 -5.11
CA LEU A 76 -4.41 11.34 -5.05
C LEU A 76 -5.34 10.63 -4.05
N PRO A 77 -6.51 11.20 -3.69
CA PRO A 77 -7.55 10.46 -3.00
C PRO A 77 -8.02 9.22 -3.80
N ASN A 78 -8.41 8.17 -3.09
CA ASN A 78 -8.67 6.84 -3.66
C ASN A 78 -9.64 6.86 -4.86
N SER A 79 -10.68 7.69 -4.81
CA SER A 79 -11.70 7.79 -5.88
C SER A 79 -11.16 8.31 -7.22
N PHE A 80 -9.97 8.92 -7.24
CA PHE A 80 -9.34 9.43 -8.47
C PHE A 80 -8.35 8.45 -9.10
N HIS A 81 -7.95 7.39 -8.39
CA HIS A 81 -6.89 6.48 -8.82
C HIS A 81 -7.16 5.89 -10.20
N ALA A 82 -8.33 5.26 -10.41
CA ALA A 82 -8.68 4.60 -11.66
C ALA A 82 -8.57 5.54 -12.88
N SER A 83 -9.04 6.80 -12.74
CA SER A 83 -8.98 7.80 -13.81
C SER A 83 -7.54 8.13 -14.20
N TYR A 84 -6.65 8.36 -13.21
CA TYR A 84 -5.27 8.76 -13.49
C TYR A 84 -4.35 7.59 -13.83
N ILE A 85 -4.66 6.37 -13.38
CA ILE A 85 -4.05 5.14 -13.91
C ILE A 85 -4.36 5.03 -15.40
N ASN A 86 -5.63 5.16 -15.80
CA ASN A 86 -6.08 5.11 -17.20
C ASN A 86 -5.32 6.11 -18.08
N LYS A 87 -5.29 7.38 -17.66
CA LYS A 87 -4.61 8.45 -18.39
C LYS A 87 -3.11 8.16 -18.55
N SER A 88 -2.43 7.73 -17.46
CA SER A 88 -1.01 7.44 -17.47
C SER A 88 -0.67 6.27 -18.41
N ILE A 89 -1.43 5.17 -18.35
CA ILE A 89 -1.20 3.99 -19.18
C ILE A 89 -1.49 4.29 -20.66
N LYS A 90 -2.51 5.12 -20.98
CA LYS A 90 -2.77 5.59 -22.36
C LYS A 90 -1.57 6.31 -22.93
N GLN A 91 -0.85 7.08 -22.14
CA GLN A 91 0.38 7.79 -22.49
C GLN A 91 1.63 6.91 -22.38
N LYS A 92 1.47 5.59 -22.20
CA LYS A 92 2.56 4.60 -22.05
C LYS A 92 3.50 4.90 -20.89
N LYS A 93 2.99 5.56 -19.84
CA LYS A 93 3.76 5.77 -18.61
C LYS A 93 3.64 4.56 -17.70
N SER A 94 4.76 4.15 -17.11
CA SER A 94 4.73 3.26 -15.95
C SER A 94 3.99 3.93 -14.79
N VAL A 95 3.37 3.14 -13.91
CA VAL A 95 2.53 3.70 -12.84
C VAL A 95 2.83 3.02 -11.51
N LEU A 96 3.09 3.84 -10.49
CA LEU A 96 2.94 3.50 -9.09
C LEU A 96 1.73 4.26 -8.57
N VAL A 97 0.72 3.57 -8.05
CA VAL A 97 -0.48 4.21 -7.49
C VAL A 97 -0.55 3.99 -5.99
N GLU A 98 -0.97 5.01 -5.23
CA GLU A 98 -1.25 4.85 -3.80
C GLU A 98 -2.29 3.77 -3.52
N LYS A 99 -2.13 3.16 -2.37
CA LYS A 99 -3.04 2.11 -1.88
C LYS A 99 -4.34 2.72 -1.30
N PRO A 100 -5.48 2.05 -1.45
CA PRO A 100 -5.71 0.95 -2.39
C PRO A 100 -5.75 1.47 -3.83
N ALA A 101 -5.23 0.68 -4.77
CA ALA A 101 -5.19 1.08 -6.18
C ALA A 101 -6.60 1.36 -6.75
N PHE A 102 -7.58 0.58 -6.28
CA PHE A 102 -8.98 0.70 -6.68
C PHE A 102 -9.89 0.59 -5.45
N THR A 103 -11.02 1.29 -5.49
CA THR A 103 -12.03 1.27 -4.43
C THR A 103 -13.10 0.19 -4.64
N ASN A 104 -13.19 -0.38 -5.84
CA ASN A 104 -14.12 -1.44 -6.22
C ASN A 104 -13.60 -2.24 -7.43
N LEU A 105 -14.13 -3.43 -7.62
CA LEU A 105 -13.71 -4.34 -8.70
C LEU A 105 -14.07 -3.81 -10.09
N GLN A 106 -15.16 -3.06 -10.23
CA GLN A 106 -15.61 -2.48 -11.48
C GLN A 106 -14.56 -1.55 -12.09
N ASP A 107 -13.93 -0.70 -11.26
CA ASP A 107 -12.87 0.20 -11.68
C ASP A 107 -11.66 -0.56 -12.21
N PHE A 108 -11.23 -1.63 -11.54
CA PHE A 108 -10.16 -2.50 -12.04
C PHE A 108 -10.54 -3.13 -13.40
N LYS A 109 -11.73 -3.72 -13.49
CA LYS A 109 -12.21 -4.39 -14.69
C LYS A 109 -12.30 -3.44 -15.90
N SER A 110 -12.66 -2.17 -15.67
CA SER A 110 -12.70 -1.16 -16.73
C SER A 110 -11.32 -0.87 -17.35
N LEU A 111 -10.24 -1.15 -16.64
CA LEU A 111 -8.86 -0.93 -17.07
C LEU A 111 -8.13 -2.22 -17.49
N GLU A 112 -8.70 -3.38 -17.24
CA GLU A 112 -8.04 -4.68 -17.44
C GLU A 112 -7.51 -4.85 -18.88
N ASP A 113 -8.33 -4.54 -19.88
CA ASP A 113 -7.92 -4.63 -21.29
C ASP A 113 -6.82 -3.63 -21.65
N LEU A 114 -6.87 -2.43 -21.06
CA LEU A 114 -5.84 -1.42 -21.28
C LEU A 114 -4.51 -1.86 -20.68
N LEU A 115 -4.54 -2.40 -19.46
CA LEU A 115 -3.37 -2.96 -18.77
C LEU A 115 -2.74 -4.12 -19.54
N LYS A 116 -3.57 -4.98 -20.15
CA LYS A 116 -3.09 -6.07 -21.00
C LYS A 116 -2.47 -5.57 -22.33
N LYS A 117 -3.11 -4.58 -22.99
CA LYS A 117 -2.71 -4.10 -24.32
C LYS A 117 -1.48 -3.19 -24.32
N LYS A 118 -1.30 -2.37 -23.29
CA LYS A 118 -0.27 -1.32 -23.31
C LYS A 118 1.10 -1.78 -22.83
N ASN A 119 1.18 -2.92 -22.17
CA ASN A 119 2.44 -3.55 -21.75
C ASN A 119 3.36 -2.57 -21.03
N VAL A 120 2.85 -1.92 -19.98
CA VAL A 120 3.57 -0.97 -19.11
C VAL A 120 3.64 -1.49 -17.69
N PHE A 121 4.69 -1.13 -16.97
CA PHE A 121 4.82 -1.45 -15.56
C PHE A 121 3.71 -0.76 -14.75
N PHE A 122 2.96 -1.55 -13.97
CA PHE A 122 1.90 -1.05 -13.11
C PHE A 122 1.90 -1.78 -11.78
N THR A 123 2.00 -1.05 -10.67
CA THR A 123 2.02 -1.62 -9.32
C THR A 123 1.38 -0.69 -8.30
N GLU A 124 0.98 -1.26 -7.16
CA GLU A 124 0.35 -0.59 -6.03
C GLU A 124 1.38 -0.29 -4.92
N ALA A 125 1.24 0.86 -4.27
CA ALA A 125 2.23 1.43 -3.36
C ALA A 125 2.12 0.88 -1.92
N PHE A 126 2.31 -0.40 -1.73
CA PHE A 126 2.51 -0.97 -0.40
C PHE A 126 4.00 -0.93 0.00
N MET A 127 4.45 0.18 0.59
CA MET A 127 5.85 0.41 0.92
C MET A 127 6.45 -0.67 1.85
N TYR A 128 5.66 -1.28 2.74
CA TYR A 128 6.13 -2.32 3.66
C TYR A 128 6.66 -3.56 2.94
N ARG A 129 6.17 -3.84 1.71
CA ARG A 129 6.59 -5.00 0.91
C ARG A 129 8.06 -4.95 0.52
N TYR A 130 8.63 -3.75 0.42
CA TYR A 130 10.01 -3.53 -0.01
C TYR A 130 11.01 -3.56 1.16
N LEU A 131 10.54 -3.66 2.39
CA LEU A 131 11.40 -3.67 3.57
C LEU A 131 12.09 -5.03 3.75
N PRO A 132 13.33 -5.05 4.26
CA PRO A 132 14.13 -6.28 4.39
C PRO A 132 13.44 -7.39 5.19
N TYR A 133 12.61 -7.03 6.16
CA TYR A 133 11.93 -8.00 7.00
C TYR A 133 10.96 -8.89 6.20
N LEU A 134 10.30 -8.35 5.17
CA LEU A 134 9.36 -9.14 4.37
C LEU A 134 10.09 -10.17 3.49
N GLN A 135 11.26 -9.80 2.97
CA GLN A 135 12.13 -10.76 2.29
C GLN A 135 12.51 -11.91 3.24
N LYS A 136 12.82 -11.59 4.51
CA LYS A 136 13.17 -12.60 5.52
C LYS A 136 11.99 -13.53 5.85
N ILE A 137 10.79 -12.98 5.97
CA ILE A 137 9.57 -13.79 6.14
C ILE A 137 9.39 -14.75 4.97
N LYS A 138 9.54 -14.28 3.74
CA LYS A 138 9.49 -15.11 2.53
C LYS A 138 10.51 -16.25 2.59
N GLU A 139 11.75 -15.96 2.95
CA GLU A 139 12.80 -16.98 3.09
C GLU A 139 12.44 -18.04 4.15
N ILE A 140 11.94 -17.62 5.32
CA ILE A 140 11.52 -18.53 6.39
C ILE A 140 10.39 -19.45 5.92
N ILE A 141 9.37 -18.91 5.25
CA ILE A 141 8.24 -19.70 4.73
C ILE A 141 8.73 -20.71 3.69
N LEU A 142 9.52 -20.25 2.72
CA LEU A 142 10.01 -21.11 1.64
C LEU A 142 11.03 -22.16 2.10
N SER A 143 11.76 -21.91 3.21
CA SER A 143 12.68 -22.92 3.79
C SER A 143 11.94 -24.10 4.40
N ASN A 144 10.66 -23.97 4.72
CA ASN A 144 9.81 -24.98 5.38
C ASN A 144 10.34 -25.48 6.74
N ASN A 145 11.29 -24.77 7.37
CA ASN A 145 11.90 -25.19 8.63
C ASN A 145 10.94 -25.14 9.84
N LEU A 146 9.85 -24.38 9.72
CA LEU A 146 8.76 -24.30 10.71
C LEU A 146 7.55 -25.16 10.31
N GLY A 147 7.64 -25.92 9.23
CA GLY A 147 6.49 -26.59 8.62
C GLY A 147 5.61 -25.64 7.84
N LYS A 148 4.42 -26.09 7.46
CA LYS A 148 3.47 -25.31 6.68
C LYS A 148 2.90 -24.15 7.50
N VAL A 149 2.57 -23.05 6.80
CA VAL A 149 1.76 -21.97 7.39
C VAL A 149 0.33 -22.47 7.59
N ILE A 150 -0.19 -22.35 8.82
CA ILE A 150 -1.53 -22.81 9.20
C ILE A 150 -2.54 -21.67 9.09
N ASP A 151 -2.25 -20.57 9.76
CA ASP A 151 -3.11 -19.39 9.82
C ASP A 151 -2.31 -18.13 10.13
N MET A 152 -2.97 -16.99 10.06
CA MET A 152 -2.42 -15.74 10.55
C MET A 152 -3.48 -14.83 11.16
N GLU A 153 -3.03 -13.90 11.99
CA GLU A 153 -3.81 -12.80 12.49
C GLU A 153 -3.06 -11.50 12.29
N SER A 154 -3.74 -10.45 11.84
CA SER A 154 -3.09 -9.18 11.53
C SER A 154 -4.00 -7.99 11.77
N THR A 155 -3.44 -6.95 12.39
CA THR A 155 -4.18 -5.74 12.77
C THR A 155 -3.47 -4.50 12.29
N PHE A 156 -4.21 -3.53 11.73
CA PHE A 156 -3.75 -2.18 11.54
C PHE A 156 -4.76 -1.17 12.05
N ASN A 157 -4.31 -0.25 12.88
CA ASN A 157 -5.14 0.83 13.40
C ASN A 157 -4.40 2.16 13.41
N ILE A 158 -5.16 3.23 13.22
CA ILE A 158 -4.75 4.61 13.43
C ILE A 158 -5.84 5.32 14.24
N LYS A 159 -5.47 5.96 15.35
CA LYS A 159 -6.45 6.64 16.20
C LYS A 159 -6.73 8.03 15.67
N VAL A 160 -7.66 8.14 14.72
CA VAL A 160 -8.06 9.42 14.08
C VAL A 160 -9.51 9.80 14.32
N TYR A 161 -10.35 8.85 14.75
CA TYR A 161 -11.75 9.10 15.08
C TYR A 161 -11.91 9.58 16.53
N LYS A 162 -12.65 10.67 16.75
CA LYS A 162 -12.95 11.25 18.07
C LYS A 162 -11.70 11.44 18.96
N GLN A 163 -10.74 12.16 18.45
CA GLN A 163 -9.55 12.54 19.22
C GLN A 163 -9.92 13.50 20.37
N ARG A 164 -9.36 13.28 21.56
CA ARG A 164 -9.46 14.25 22.65
C ARG A 164 -8.56 15.45 22.38
N ASN A 165 -8.99 16.64 22.82
CA ASN A 165 -8.11 17.82 22.80
C ASN A 165 -6.93 17.65 23.77
N PHE A 166 -5.95 18.55 23.70
CA PHE A 166 -4.74 18.51 24.54
C PHE A 166 -5.04 18.41 26.04
N LEU A 167 -6.14 19.01 26.52
CA LEU A 167 -6.57 18.96 27.92
C LEU A 167 -7.45 17.74 28.27
N GLY A 168 -7.74 16.87 27.30
CA GLY A 168 -8.56 15.68 27.52
C GLY A 168 -10.06 15.94 27.76
N ILE A 169 -10.50 17.23 27.76
CA ILE A 169 -11.82 17.66 28.20
C ILE A 169 -12.87 17.62 27.10
N LYS A 170 -12.47 17.87 25.84
CA LYS A 170 -13.39 17.85 24.68
C LYS A 170 -13.00 16.79 23.66
N VAL A 171 -13.96 16.00 23.24
CA VAL A 171 -13.80 15.08 22.09
C VAL A 171 -13.98 15.89 20.81
N ARG A 172 -12.93 15.97 20.00
CA ARG A 172 -13.00 16.60 18.67
C ARG A 172 -13.75 15.65 17.72
N LYS A 173 -14.84 16.12 17.15
CA LYS A 173 -15.54 15.38 16.08
C LYS A 173 -14.64 15.27 14.84
N PRO A 174 -14.73 14.16 14.08
CA PRO A 174 -14.02 14.04 12.82
C PRO A 174 -14.51 15.10 11.83
N ASN A 175 -13.61 15.56 10.97
CA ASN A 175 -14.00 16.36 9.81
C ASN A 175 -14.47 15.42 8.70
N TYR A 176 -15.76 15.41 8.39
CA TYR A 176 -16.36 14.53 7.37
C TYR A 176 -16.03 14.93 5.93
N ASP A 177 -15.47 16.13 5.69
CA ASP A 177 -14.93 16.52 4.38
C ASP A 177 -13.51 15.96 4.17
N HIS A 178 -12.85 15.53 5.24
CA HIS A 178 -11.53 14.93 5.15
C HIS A 178 -11.61 13.55 4.48
N ARG A 179 -10.66 13.24 3.58
CA ARG A 179 -10.65 12.01 2.77
C ARG A 179 -10.92 10.71 3.53
N LEU A 180 -10.47 10.59 4.80
CA LEU A 180 -10.65 9.38 5.61
C LEU A 180 -12.13 9.14 6.00
N PHE A 181 -12.91 10.20 6.13
CA PHE A 181 -14.30 10.16 6.58
C PHE A 181 -15.30 10.54 5.48
N ASN A 182 -14.82 10.75 4.25
CA ASN A 182 -15.64 11.11 3.09
C ASN A 182 -15.80 9.91 2.16
N LYS A 183 -17.04 9.38 2.10
CA LYS A 183 -17.36 8.21 1.27
C LYS A 183 -17.09 8.46 -0.22
N SER A 184 -17.37 9.68 -0.74
CA SER A 184 -17.16 10.01 -2.15
C SER A 184 -15.69 10.05 -2.56
N LEU A 185 -14.78 10.22 -1.59
CA LEU A 185 -13.33 10.20 -1.79
C LEU A 185 -12.71 8.80 -1.55
N GLY A 186 -13.53 7.79 -1.28
CA GLY A 186 -13.05 6.45 -0.96
C GLY A 186 -12.51 6.36 0.48
N GLY A 187 -13.19 7.02 1.44
CA GLY A 187 -12.85 6.95 2.87
C GLY A 187 -13.28 5.63 3.51
N GLY A 188 -12.84 5.43 4.75
CA GLY A 188 -13.13 4.25 5.57
C GLY A 188 -11.87 3.51 6.02
N ALA A 189 -11.95 2.86 7.18
CA ALA A 189 -10.84 2.11 7.75
C ALA A 189 -10.46 0.89 6.92
N ILE A 190 -11.42 0.23 6.28
CA ILE A 190 -11.17 -0.91 5.39
C ILE A 190 -10.25 -0.50 4.24
N LEU A 191 -10.57 0.60 3.53
CA LEU A 191 -9.76 1.07 2.40
C LEU A 191 -8.43 1.67 2.85
N ASP A 192 -8.41 2.44 3.95
CA ASP A 192 -7.18 3.15 4.32
C ASP A 192 -6.15 2.28 5.05
N VAL A 193 -6.58 1.44 5.98
CA VAL A 193 -5.70 0.60 6.79
C VAL A 193 -6.00 -0.89 6.70
N GLY A 194 -7.25 -1.31 6.42
CA GLY A 194 -7.62 -2.73 6.26
C GLY A 194 -7.00 -3.39 5.03
N CYS A 195 -6.68 -2.62 4.00
CA CYS A 195 -5.98 -3.10 2.81
C CYS A 195 -4.59 -3.68 3.12
N TYR A 196 -3.93 -3.26 4.19
CA TYR A 196 -2.61 -3.78 4.60
C TYR A 196 -2.67 -5.22 5.13
N PRO A 197 -3.47 -5.55 6.19
CA PRO A 197 -3.64 -6.92 6.65
C PRO A 197 -4.12 -7.85 5.54
N LEU A 198 -5.02 -7.39 4.67
CA LEU A 198 -5.45 -8.14 3.50
C LEU A 198 -4.28 -8.43 2.56
N SER A 199 -3.52 -7.40 2.15
CA SER A 199 -2.37 -7.54 1.25
C SER A 199 -1.31 -8.48 1.81
N LEU A 200 -1.05 -8.45 3.13
CA LEU A 200 -0.12 -9.38 3.76
C LEU A 200 -0.65 -10.82 3.73
N SER A 201 -1.96 -11.02 3.99
CA SER A 201 -2.58 -12.34 4.01
C SER A 201 -2.52 -13.01 2.63
N THR A 202 -2.85 -12.28 1.58
CA THR A 202 -2.76 -12.78 0.20
C THR A 202 -1.32 -13.08 -0.20
N PHE A 203 -0.38 -12.20 0.16
CA PHE A 203 1.05 -12.42 -0.08
C PHE A 203 1.58 -13.67 0.63
N ILE A 204 1.35 -13.82 1.94
CA ILE A 204 1.83 -14.98 2.71
C ILE A 204 1.29 -16.28 2.11
N ASN A 205 0.00 -16.35 1.80
CA ASN A 205 -0.57 -17.55 1.20
C ASN A 205 -0.03 -17.81 -0.22
N SER A 206 0.22 -16.76 -1.00
CA SER A 206 0.74 -16.88 -2.37
C SER A 206 2.15 -17.48 -2.45
N LEU A 207 2.90 -17.49 -1.37
CA LEU A 207 4.24 -18.08 -1.34
C LEU A 207 4.24 -19.61 -1.48
N THR A 208 3.14 -20.24 -1.09
CA THR A 208 3.01 -21.73 -1.10
C THR A 208 1.79 -22.23 -1.87
N TYR A 209 0.91 -21.33 -2.30
CA TYR A 209 -0.32 -21.65 -3.02
C TYR A 209 -0.56 -20.61 -4.12
N ASN A 210 -0.92 -21.07 -5.32
CA ASN A 210 -1.28 -20.17 -6.41
C ASN A 210 -2.69 -19.62 -6.21
N VAL A 211 -2.79 -18.51 -5.47
CA VAL A 211 -4.06 -17.83 -5.17
C VAL A 211 -4.69 -17.29 -6.44
N LYS A 212 -5.95 -17.66 -6.68
CA LYS A 212 -6.74 -17.19 -7.83
C LYS A 212 -7.90 -16.32 -7.36
N LEU A 213 -8.40 -15.53 -8.30
CA LEU A 213 -9.66 -14.79 -8.09
C LEU A 213 -10.78 -15.79 -7.75
N GLY A 214 -11.47 -15.57 -6.62
CA GLY A 214 -12.51 -16.47 -6.12
C GLY A 214 -12.05 -17.51 -5.10
N ASP A 215 -10.75 -17.67 -4.84
CA ASP A 215 -10.23 -18.60 -3.83
C ASP A 215 -10.42 -18.13 -2.38
N ILE A 216 -10.87 -16.88 -2.18
CA ILE A 216 -10.98 -16.25 -0.86
C ILE A 216 -12.45 -15.92 -0.56
N ASN A 217 -12.94 -16.43 0.54
CA ASN A 217 -14.26 -16.10 1.08
C ASN A 217 -14.12 -15.33 2.39
N LEU A 218 -14.96 -14.31 2.58
CA LEU A 218 -15.08 -13.55 3.82
C LEU A 218 -16.09 -14.19 4.75
N GLU A 219 -15.74 -14.30 6.03
CA GLU A 219 -16.63 -14.75 7.10
C GLU A 219 -16.44 -13.88 8.35
N ASN A 220 -17.41 -13.96 9.26
CA ASN A 220 -17.37 -13.30 10.58
C ASN A 220 -17.07 -11.80 10.47
N VAL A 221 -17.62 -11.15 9.45
CA VAL A 221 -17.44 -9.70 9.24
C VAL A 221 -18.24 -8.93 10.27
N VAL A 222 -17.58 -8.03 10.97
CA VAL A 222 -18.20 -7.07 11.90
C VAL A 222 -17.65 -5.70 11.58
N SER A 223 -18.54 -4.74 11.30
CA SER A 223 -18.14 -3.36 10.97
C SER A 223 -18.93 -2.35 11.79
N GLU A 224 -18.26 -1.26 12.13
CA GLU A 224 -18.88 -0.09 12.77
C GLU A 224 -18.68 1.12 11.87
N TYR A 225 -19.73 1.94 11.76
CA TYR A 225 -19.76 3.09 10.85
C TYR A 225 -19.89 4.40 11.61
N CYS A 226 -19.36 5.49 11.07
CA CYS A 226 -19.60 6.83 11.56
C CYS A 226 -20.78 7.51 10.84
N GLU A 227 -21.10 8.76 11.26
CA GLU A 227 -22.22 9.52 10.73
C GLU A 227 -22.17 9.76 9.21
N SER A 228 -20.97 9.78 8.60
CA SER A 228 -20.80 9.93 7.14
C SER A 228 -21.02 8.63 6.35
N GLY A 229 -21.29 7.52 7.06
CA GLY A 229 -21.52 6.21 6.43
C GLY A 229 -20.27 5.46 6.00
N VAL A 230 -19.06 5.93 6.39
CA VAL A 230 -17.83 5.14 6.22
C VAL A 230 -17.55 4.31 7.46
N ASP A 231 -16.93 3.15 7.27
CA ASP A 231 -16.50 2.29 8.35
C ASP A 231 -15.34 2.92 9.15
N ILE A 232 -15.41 2.78 10.47
CA ILE A 232 -14.37 3.26 11.42
C ILE A 232 -13.72 2.12 12.18
N PHE A 233 -14.28 0.94 12.07
CA PHE A 233 -13.75 -0.31 12.59
C PHE A 233 -14.30 -1.44 11.73
N SER A 234 -13.46 -2.40 11.38
CA SER A 234 -13.93 -3.66 10.82
C SER A 234 -12.97 -4.80 11.14
N LYS A 235 -13.54 -5.99 11.28
CA LYS A 235 -12.81 -7.26 11.34
C LYS A 235 -13.46 -8.28 10.42
N ALA A 236 -12.66 -9.19 9.91
CA ALA A 236 -13.11 -10.27 9.05
C ALA A 236 -12.19 -11.49 9.18
N THR A 237 -12.70 -12.66 8.77
CA THR A 237 -11.90 -13.86 8.54
C THR A 237 -11.86 -14.14 7.05
N LEU A 238 -10.66 -14.23 6.50
CA LEU A 238 -10.40 -14.68 5.14
C LEU A 238 -10.21 -16.20 5.15
N ASN A 239 -11.06 -16.94 4.44
CA ASN A 239 -10.92 -18.38 4.25
C ASN A 239 -10.45 -18.64 2.82
N PHE A 240 -9.25 -19.19 2.67
CA PHE A 240 -8.66 -19.54 1.39
C PHE A 240 -9.00 -20.98 1.00
N ALA A 241 -9.09 -21.25 -0.29
CA ALA A 241 -9.45 -22.57 -0.83
C ALA A 241 -8.50 -23.69 -0.37
N ASN A 242 -7.24 -23.38 -0.07
CA ASN A 242 -6.25 -24.32 0.50
C ASN A 242 -6.35 -24.50 2.02
N LYS A 243 -7.46 -24.05 2.64
CA LYS A 243 -7.74 -24.10 4.09
C LYS A 243 -6.89 -23.13 4.96
N PHE A 244 -6.00 -22.33 4.38
CA PHE A 244 -5.37 -21.26 5.12
C PHE A 244 -6.42 -20.24 5.57
N LYS A 245 -6.29 -19.74 6.79
CA LYS A 245 -7.20 -18.75 7.37
C LYS A 245 -6.43 -17.52 7.83
N SER A 246 -6.98 -16.34 7.59
CA SER A 246 -6.43 -15.10 8.11
C SER A 246 -7.51 -14.26 8.79
N LYS A 247 -7.27 -13.89 10.05
CA LYS A 247 -8.08 -12.91 10.76
C LYS A 247 -7.48 -11.54 10.57
N ILE A 248 -8.27 -10.63 10.03
CA ILE A 248 -7.85 -9.27 9.76
C ILE A 248 -8.70 -8.26 10.53
N THR A 249 -8.06 -7.21 11.07
CA THR A 249 -8.74 -6.15 11.82
C THR A 249 -8.18 -4.79 11.42
N CYS A 250 -9.07 -3.82 11.24
CA CYS A 250 -8.71 -2.42 11.00
C CYS A 250 -9.55 -1.47 11.87
N SER A 251 -8.95 -0.34 12.30
CA SER A 251 -9.64 0.62 13.16
C SER A 251 -9.11 2.04 13.00
N PHE A 252 -10.04 3.01 13.00
CA PHE A 252 -9.78 4.44 13.18
C PHE A 252 -10.03 4.92 14.61
N LYS A 253 -10.70 4.11 15.44
CA LYS A 253 -11.18 4.51 16.77
C LYS A 253 -10.36 3.97 17.93
N ASP A 254 -9.85 2.76 17.80
CA ASP A 254 -9.24 2.02 18.89
C ASP A 254 -7.72 2.04 18.82
N ASN A 255 -7.09 1.91 19.98
CA ASN A 255 -5.66 1.69 20.11
C ASN A 255 -5.45 0.19 20.27
N LEU A 256 -5.45 -0.53 19.13
CA LEU A 256 -5.22 -1.96 19.09
C LEU A 256 -3.71 -2.26 18.97
N ASN A 257 -3.30 -3.46 19.31
CA ASN A 257 -1.94 -3.90 19.06
C ASN A 257 -1.72 -4.06 17.55
N GLN A 258 -0.80 -3.28 16.97
CA GLN A 258 -0.46 -3.33 15.53
C GLN A 258 0.50 -4.47 15.24
N GLN A 259 0.01 -5.68 15.32
CA GLN A 259 0.81 -6.89 15.24
C GLN A 259 0.33 -7.77 14.10
N SER A 260 1.26 -8.50 13.49
CA SER A 260 0.96 -9.63 12.62
C SER A 260 1.57 -10.90 13.21
N ILE A 261 0.77 -11.96 13.34
CA ILE A 261 1.19 -13.26 13.84
C ILE A 261 0.96 -14.26 12.70
N ILE A 262 2.01 -14.97 12.31
CA ILE A 262 1.94 -16.05 11.31
C ILE A 262 2.24 -17.34 12.02
N ASN A 263 1.27 -18.26 12.06
CA ASN A 263 1.38 -19.55 12.73
C ASN A 263 1.75 -20.65 11.73
N PHE A 264 2.70 -21.48 12.14
CA PHE A 264 3.20 -22.65 11.42
C PHE A 264 2.95 -23.92 12.24
N GLU A 265 3.10 -25.08 11.61
CA GLU A 265 2.99 -26.37 12.30
C GLU A 265 3.92 -26.46 13.54
N ASN A 266 5.12 -25.88 13.47
CA ASN A 266 6.16 -26.01 14.50
C ASN A 266 6.63 -24.67 15.08
N GLY A 267 5.87 -23.60 14.99
CA GLY A 267 6.23 -22.29 15.53
C GLY A 267 5.38 -21.14 15.04
N SER A 268 5.83 -19.93 15.37
CA SER A 268 5.17 -18.71 14.89
C SER A 268 6.16 -17.57 14.68
N LEU A 269 5.83 -16.67 13.76
CA LEU A 269 6.46 -15.36 13.60
C LEU A 269 5.54 -14.29 14.17
N ILE A 270 6.08 -13.45 15.02
CA ILE A 270 5.37 -12.33 15.62
C ILE A 270 6.08 -11.05 15.16
N ILE A 271 5.34 -10.20 14.46
CA ILE A 271 5.84 -8.98 13.82
C ILE A 271 5.14 -7.81 14.48
N ASP A 272 5.84 -7.11 15.34
CA ASP A 272 5.35 -5.87 15.93
C ASP A 272 5.53 -4.71 14.94
N GLN A 273 4.53 -3.82 14.85
CA GLN A 273 4.54 -2.66 13.95
C GLN A 273 4.79 -3.02 12.47
N SER A 274 4.06 -3.99 11.95
CA SER A 274 4.24 -4.58 10.62
C SER A 274 4.23 -3.55 9.46
N TRP A 275 3.56 -2.41 9.61
CA TRP A 275 3.20 -1.55 8.48
C TRP A 275 4.12 -0.35 8.29
N VAL A 276 4.44 0.34 9.39
CA VAL A 276 5.29 1.53 9.39
C VAL A 276 6.32 1.36 10.51
N PRO A 277 7.25 0.41 10.35
CA PRO A 277 8.27 0.19 11.37
C PRO A 277 9.18 1.42 11.49
N GLY A 278 9.67 1.65 12.70
CA GLY A 278 10.72 2.63 12.95
C GLY A 278 12.05 2.25 12.32
N GLN A 279 13.12 2.92 12.76
CA GLN A 279 14.48 2.60 12.30
C GLN A 279 14.85 1.16 12.65
N ASP A 280 14.56 0.73 13.88
CA ASP A 280 14.82 -0.63 14.33
C ASP A 280 13.54 -1.43 14.39
N MET A 281 13.57 -2.63 13.88
CA MET A 281 12.45 -3.56 13.82
C MET A 281 12.91 -4.96 14.27
N VAL A 282 12.03 -5.67 14.96
CA VAL A 282 12.28 -7.02 15.45
C VAL A 282 11.16 -7.96 15.01
N ILE A 283 11.52 -9.10 14.48
CA ILE A 283 10.63 -10.26 14.34
C ILE A 283 10.97 -11.25 15.45
N ASN A 284 9.98 -11.63 16.25
CA ASN A 284 10.13 -12.69 17.22
C ASN A 284 9.73 -14.03 16.55
N LEU A 285 10.67 -14.96 16.50
CA LEU A 285 10.47 -16.33 16.03
C LEU A 285 10.32 -17.24 17.24
N LYS A 286 9.14 -17.83 17.39
CA LYS A 286 8.83 -18.78 18.47
C LYS A 286 8.84 -20.19 17.90
N LYS A 287 9.61 -21.11 18.55
CA LYS A 287 9.65 -22.54 18.24
C LYS A 287 9.58 -23.33 19.55
N GLY A 288 8.46 -23.97 19.80
CA GLY A 288 8.18 -24.56 21.11
C GLY A 288 8.18 -23.49 22.22
N ASN A 289 9.04 -23.67 23.24
CA ASN A 289 9.22 -22.70 24.33
C ASN A 289 10.33 -21.66 24.06
N GLU A 290 11.08 -21.80 22.97
CA GLU A 290 12.16 -20.90 22.63
C GLU A 290 11.65 -19.72 21.80
N ILE A 291 12.16 -18.51 22.12
CA ILE A 291 11.90 -17.29 21.37
C ILE A 291 13.25 -16.73 20.95
N SER A 292 13.48 -16.65 19.66
CA SER A 292 14.63 -15.96 19.07
C SER A 292 14.20 -14.67 18.38
N LYS A 293 15.11 -13.69 18.30
CA LYS A 293 14.86 -12.38 17.72
C LYS A 293 15.64 -12.23 16.43
N ILE A 294 14.96 -11.74 15.39
CA ILE A 294 15.58 -11.34 14.13
C ILE A 294 15.49 -9.83 14.07
N ASN A 295 16.63 -9.16 14.13
CA ASN A 295 16.71 -7.71 14.19
C ASN A 295 16.95 -7.14 12.79
N PHE A 296 16.30 -6.03 12.48
CA PHE A 296 16.48 -5.26 11.27
C PHE A 296 16.70 -3.79 11.62
N THR A 297 17.62 -3.16 10.92
CA THR A 297 17.83 -1.71 11.00
C THR A 297 17.58 -1.11 9.62
N ASN A 298 16.55 -0.28 9.50
CA ASN A 298 16.25 0.44 8.28
C ASN A 298 17.28 1.56 8.09
N LYS A 299 18.14 1.41 7.09
CA LYS A 299 19.21 2.37 6.79
C LYS A 299 18.73 3.61 6.03
N ALA A 300 17.48 3.61 5.62
CA ALA A 300 16.89 4.62 4.75
C ALA A 300 15.43 4.91 5.14
N ASN A 301 14.89 5.99 4.59
CA ASN A 301 13.44 6.22 4.56
C ASN A 301 12.75 4.98 3.94
N ILE A 302 11.65 4.53 4.53
CA ILE A 302 10.94 3.30 4.08
C ILE A 302 10.52 3.35 2.60
N TYR A 303 10.25 4.55 2.05
CA TYR A 303 9.93 4.74 0.64
C TYR A 303 11.16 4.62 -0.28
N SER A 304 12.38 4.84 0.23
CA SER A 304 13.61 4.70 -0.56
C SER A 304 13.75 3.28 -1.11
N TYR A 305 13.43 2.26 -0.31
CA TYR A 305 13.47 0.86 -0.76
C TYR A 305 12.52 0.61 -1.94
N GLN A 306 11.31 1.19 -1.88
CA GLN A 306 10.32 1.08 -2.95
C GLN A 306 10.76 1.79 -4.22
N ILE A 307 11.23 3.04 -4.10
CA ILE A 307 11.71 3.85 -5.23
C ILE A 307 12.88 3.16 -5.92
N GLN A 308 13.87 2.72 -5.14
CA GLN A 308 15.05 2.04 -5.66
C GLN A 308 14.69 0.76 -6.40
N ASN A 309 13.92 -0.10 -5.77
CA ASN A 309 13.55 -1.41 -6.36
C ASN A 309 12.73 -1.25 -7.65
N ILE A 310 11.72 -0.37 -7.67
CA ILE A 310 10.92 -0.11 -8.87
C ILE A 310 11.81 0.46 -9.98
N SER A 311 12.70 1.39 -9.63
CA SER A 311 13.60 1.99 -10.62
C SER A 311 14.61 0.97 -11.17
N ASP A 312 15.12 0.04 -10.34
CA ASP A 312 15.95 -1.07 -10.80
C ASP A 312 15.19 -1.99 -11.76
N GLN A 313 13.95 -2.36 -11.44
CA GLN A 313 13.12 -3.15 -12.33
C GLN A 313 12.93 -2.46 -13.70
N LEU A 314 12.62 -1.17 -13.70
CA LEU A 314 12.43 -0.38 -14.93
C LEU A 314 13.72 -0.22 -15.74
N LEU A 315 14.87 0.00 -15.09
CA LEU A 315 16.18 0.08 -15.76
C LEU A 315 16.56 -1.23 -16.41
N ASN A 316 16.13 -2.37 -15.84
CA ASN A 316 16.33 -3.71 -16.40
C ASN A 316 15.25 -4.10 -17.43
N GLY A 317 14.36 -3.17 -17.82
CA GLY A 317 13.33 -3.43 -18.83
C GLY A 317 12.18 -4.32 -18.36
N VAL A 318 12.00 -4.48 -17.05
CA VAL A 318 10.90 -5.26 -16.48
C VAL A 318 9.58 -4.52 -16.71
N ILE A 319 8.63 -5.21 -17.33
CA ILE A 319 7.29 -4.70 -17.64
C ILE A 319 6.25 -5.28 -16.68
N THR A 320 6.35 -6.57 -16.40
CA THR A 320 5.51 -7.23 -15.40
C THR A 320 6.18 -7.11 -14.03
N PRO A 321 5.58 -6.38 -13.06
CA PRO A 321 6.17 -6.21 -11.75
C PRO A 321 6.55 -7.54 -11.10
N GLN A 322 7.74 -7.58 -10.50
CA GLN A 322 8.27 -8.73 -9.78
C GLN A 322 8.35 -8.41 -8.29
N PHE A 323 8.26 -9.43 -7.44
CA PHE A 323 8.45 -9.24 -6.01
C PHE A 323 9.67 -8.33 -5.72
N PRO A 324 9.52 -7.36 -4.82
CA PRO A 324 8.42 -7.10 -3.89
C PRO A 324 7.24 -6.31 -4.46
N SER A 325 7.31 -5.80 -5.68
CA SER A 325 6.19 -5.10 -6.34
C SER A 325 5.00 -6.04 -6.54
N MET A 326 3.80 -5.50 -6.42
CA MET A 326 2.57 -6.26 -6.67
C MET A 326 2.31 -6.42 -8.17
N THR A 327 1.91 -7.61 -8.56
CA THR A 327 1.42 -7.86 -9.93
C THR A 327 -0.03 -7.36 -10.07
N LYS A 328 -0.50 -7.21 -11.30
CA LYS A 328 -1.90 -6.85 -11.56
C LYS A 328 -2.89 -7.91 -11.05
N GLU A 329 -2.49 -9.18 -11.05
CA GLU A 329 -3.29 -10.29 -10.53
C GLU A 329 -3.45 -10.18 -9.01
N GLU A 330 -2.38 -9.86 -8.27
CA GLU A 330 -2.44 -9.60 -6.83
C GLU A 330 -3.34 -8.39 -6.53
N ILE A 331 -3.22 -7.31 -7.33
CA ILE A 331 -4.04 -6.11 -7.19
C ILE A 331 -5.52 -6.44 -7.44
N GLU A 332 -5.83 -7.23 -8.47
CA GLU A 332 -7.19 -7.67 -8.76
C GLU A 332 -7.81 -8.45 -7.60
N ILE A 333 -7.09 -9.43 -7.07
CA ILE A 333 -7.54 -10.25 -5.93
C ILE A 333 -7.81 -9.36 -4.71
N ASN A 334 -6.86 -8.49 -4.36
CA ASN A 334 -7.01 -7.59 -3.22
C ASN A 334 -8.19 -6.62 -3.42
N THR A 335 -8.34 -6.06 -4.61
CA THR A 335 -9.45 -5.17 -4.95
C THR A 335 -10.81 -5.88 -4.79
N LYS A 336 -10.92 -7.12 -5.29
CA LYS A 336 -12.13 -7.95 -5.15
C LYS A 336 -12.51 -8.15 -3.69
N ILE A 337 -11.55 -8.52 -2.86
CA ILE A 337 -11.82 -8.79 -1.44
C ILE A 337 -12.12 -7.50 -0.67
N LEU A 338 -11.48 -6.38 -0.99
CA LEU A 338 -11.84 -5.08 -0.40
C LEU A 338 -13.28 -4.69 -0.76
N ASP A 339 -13.67 -4.85 -2.02
CA ASP A 339 -15.02 -4.58 -2.50
C ASP A 339 -16.06 -5.48 -1.80
N ASP A 340 -15.79 -6.78 -1.69
CA ASP A 340 -16.63 -7.71 -0.97
C ASP A 340 -16.72 -7.37 0.54
N TRP A 341 -15.60 -6.93 1.16
CA TRP A 341 -15.57 -6.60 2.58
C TRP A 341 -16.39 -5.36 2.91
N ILE A 342 -16.26 -4.31 2.07
CA ILE A 342 -17.05 -3.07 2.23
C ILE A 342 -18.55 -3.33 2.04
N ASN A 343 -18.90 -4.20 1.10
CA ASN A 343 -20.29 -4.49 0.72
C ASN A 343 -20.85 -5.77 1.38
N PHE A 344 -20.15 -6.32 2.39
CA PHE A 344 -20.59 -7.55 3.07
C PHE A 344 -21.95 -7.33 3.76
N LYS A 345 -22.90 -8.24 3.49
CA LYS A 345 -24.28 -8.21 4.00
C LYS A 345 -24.54 -9.37 4.97
#